data_75d43555d7a913d03a261ea825d307be
#
_entry.id   75d43555d7a913d03a261ea825d307be
#
_cell.length_a   1.000
_cell.length_b   1.000
_cell.length_c   1.000
_cell.angle_alpha   90.00
_cell.angle_beta   90.00
_cell.angle_gamma   90.00
#
_symmetry.space_group_name_H-M   'P 1'
#
loop_
_entity.id
_entity.type
_entity.pdbx_description
1 polymer ?
#
loop_
_entity_poly.entity_id
_entity_poly.type
_entity_poly.pdbx_seq_one_letter_code
_entity_poly.pdbx_strand_id
1 'polypeptide(L)'
;MEDVRAFSTLGMHMVEDFLVVPINVELDDDYMVRLRKEILEKIKATGAKGVLIDVSVVKILDAFSFSILADTVRMISMMGAKAVLVGFQAGVASALVDLGVDIGDIRTVVTMDDGYDLMRSRAHC
;
A
#
# COMPACT_ATOMS: atom_id res chain seq x y z
N MET A 1 -4.75 -12.65 -21.44
CA MET A 1 -3.66 -13.47 -20.94
C MET A 1 -2.61 -12.63 -20.25
N GLU A 2 -2.15 -11.60 -20.93
CA GLU A 2 -1.14 -10.72 -20.34
C GLU A 2 -1.63 -10.08 -19.06
N ASP A 3 -2.89 -9.71 -19.01
CA ASP A 3 -3.45 -9.07 -17.82
C ASP A 3 -3.36 -9.98 -16.60
N VAL A 4 -3.66 -11.25 -16.79
CA VAL A 4 -3.58 -12.22 -15.70
C VAL A 4 -2.14 -12.35 -15.22
N ARG A 5 -1.21 -12.40 -16.16
CA ARG A 5 0.20 -12.51 -15.80
C ARG A 5 0.70 -11.26 -15.10
N ALA A 6 0.22 -10.09 -15.50
CA ALA A 6 0.61 -8.84 -14.86
C ALA A 6 0.19 -8.84 -13.40
N PHE A 7 -1.04 -9.27 -13.11
CA PHE A 7 -1.50 -9.35 -11.73
C PHE A 7 -0.69 -10.36 -10.94
N SER A 8 -0.44 -11.52 -11.55
CA SER A 8 0.34 -12.56 -10.88
C SER A 8 1.75 -12.07 -10.56
N THR A 9 2.34 -11.27 -11.45
CA THR A 9 3.68 -10.76 -11.24
C THR A 9 3.79 -9.92 -9.98
N LEU A 10 2.76 -9.12 -9.67
CA LEU A 10 2.77 -8.26 -8.50
C LEU A 10 2.05 -8.88 -7.31
N GLY A 11 1.38 -10.01 -7.49
CA GLY A 11 0.77 -10.75 -6.40
C GLY A 11 -0.44 -10.11 -5.76
N MET A 12 -1.03 -9.12 -6.41
CA MET A 12 -2.23 -8.50 -5.87
C MET A 12 -3.42 -9.44 -5.91
N HIS A 13 -4.24 -9.38 -4.87
CA HIS A 13 -5.44 -10.22 -4.84
C HIS A 13 -6.49 -9.59 -3.94
N MET A 14 -7.73 -9.99 -4.16
CA MET A 14 -8.85 -9.48 -3.37
C MET A 14 -9.15 -10.41 -2.21
N VAL A 15 -9.39 -9.83 -1.06
CA VAL A 15 -9.91 -10.53 0.11
C VAL A 15 -11.12 -9.71 0.57
N GLU A 16 -12.30 -10.29 0.48
CA GLU A 16 -13.55 -9.56 0.71
C GLU A 16 -13.61 -8.37 -0.26
N ASP A 17 -13.83 -7.17 0.25
CA ASP A 17 -13.87 -5.97 -0.58
C ASP A 17 -12.53 -5.23 -0.58
N PHE A 18 -11.47 -5.87 -0.13
CA PHE A 18 -10.18 -5.22 0.05
C PHE A 18 -9.17 -5.80 -0.92
N LEU A 19 -8.36 -4.93 -1.48
CA LEU A 19 -7.24 -5.33 -2.34
C LEU A 19 -6.00 -5.47 -1.46
N VAL A 20 -5.38 -6.64 -1.50
CA VAL A 20 -4.14 -6.90 -0.77
C VAL A 20 -2.99 -6.79 -1.75
N VAL A 21 -2.01 -5.97 -1.40
CA VAL A 21 -0.86 -5.67 -2.24
C VAL A 21 0.40 -6.04 -1.47
N PRO A 22 0.93 -7.27 -1.66
CA PRO A 22 2.18 -7.63 -1.00
C PRO A 22 3.36 -7.04 -1.76
N ILE A 23 4.26 -6.43 -1.02
CA ILE A 23 5.51 -5.93 -1.58
C ILE A 23 6.62 -6.81 -1.05
N ASN A 24 7.15 -7.66 -1.91
CA ASN A 24 8.15 -8.64 -1.50
C ASN A 24 9.44 -8.55 -2.31
N VAL A 25 9.68 -7.38 -2.91
CA VAL A 25 10.91 -7.08 -3.62
C VAL A 25 11.38 -5.70 -3.20
N GLU A 26 12.60 -5.36 -3.56
CA GLU A 26 13.10 -4.02 -3.30
C GLU A 26 12.32 -2.99 -4.10
N LEU A 27 12.10 -1.84 -3.47
CA LEU A 27 11.31 -0.78 -4.08
C LEU A 27 12.24 0.13 -4.89
N ASP A 28 12.24 -0.04 -6.20
CA ASP A 28 12.89 0.90 -7.08
C ASP A 28 11.83 1.75 -7.79
N ASP A 29 12.27 2.78 -8.48
CA ASP A 29 11.37 3.75 -9.07
C ASP A 29 10.42 3.13 -10.09
N ASP A 30 10.95 2.28 -10.97
CA ASP A 30 10.14 1.66 -12.00
C ASP A 30 9.09 0.75 -11.39
N TYR A 31 9.47 -0.02 -10.38
CA TYR A 31 8.54 -0.90 -9.70
C TYR A 31 7.43 -0.09 -9.03
N MET A 32 7.79 1.00 -8.38
CA MET A 32 6.80 1.82 -7.67
C MET A 32 5.80 2.44 -8.63
N VAL A 33 6.27 2.92 -9.78
CA VAL A 33 5.36 3.51 -10.78
C VAL A 33 4.41 2.46 -11.33
N ARG A 34 4.92 1.27 -11.64
CA ARG A 34 4.08 0.17 -12.11
C ARG A 34 3.08 -0.26 -11.06
N LEU A 35 3.54 -0.37 -9.82
CA LEU A 35 2.68 -0.77 -8.71
C LEU A 35 1.52 0.20 -8.54
N ARG A 36 1.82 1.49 -8.55
CA ARG A 36 0.79 2.51 -8.42
C ARG A 36 -0.26 2.39 -9.51
N LYS A 37 0.21 2.27 -10.75
CA LYS A 37 -0.70 2.16 -11.88
C LYS A 37 -1.63 0.96 -11.73
N GLU A 38 -1.06 -0.19 -11.36
CA GLU A 38 -1.85 -1.41 -11.27
C GLU A 38 -2.81 -1.39 -10.09
N ILE A 39 -2.42 -0.77 -8.99
CA ILE A 39 -3.32 -0.61 -7.86
C ILE A 39 -4.54 0.21 -8.28
N LEU A 40 -4.30 1.35 -8.92
CA LEU A 40 -5.40 2.24 -9.30
C LEU A 40 -6.31 1.59 -10.33
N GLU A 41 -5.73 0.87 -11.29
CA GLU A 41 -6.52 0.13 -12.27
C GLU A 41 -7.34 -0.97 -11.61
N LYS A 42 -6.76 -1.65 -10.63
CA LYS A 42 -7.47 -2.73 -9.95
C LYS A 42 -8.62 -2.21 -9.11
N ILE A 43 -8.42 -1.07 -8.45
CA ILE A 43 -9.51 -0.45 -7.69
C ILE A 43 -10.65 -0.10 -8.64
N LYS A 44 -10.34 0.47 -9.79
CA LYS A 44 -11.36 0.84 -10.77
C LYS A 44 -12.11 -0.39 -11.26
N ALA A 45 -11.40 -1.47 -11.51
CA ALA A 45 -12.00 -2.69 -12.07
C ALA A 45 -12.85 -3.44 -11.04
N THR A 46 -12.47 -3.41 -9.77
CA THR A 46 -13.12 -4.23 -8.73
C THR A 46 -14.04 -3.46 -7.82
N GLY A 47 -13.89 -2.15 -7.77
CA GLY A 47 -14.62 -1.35 -6.79
C GLY A 47 -14.13 -1.58 -5.37
N ALA A 48 -12.86 -1.98 -5.20
CA ALA A 48 -12.31 -2.25 -3.87
C ALA A 48 -12.53 -1.06 -2.95
N LYS A 49 -12.93 -1.35 -1.72
CA LYS A 49 -13.21 -0.32 -0.72
C LYS A 49 -12.00 0.02 0.12
N GLY A 50 -11.02 -0.85 0.13
CA GLY A 50 -9.79 -0.62 0.87
C GLY A 50 -8.64 -1.33 0.21
N VAL A 51 -7.42 -0.84 0.51
CA VAL A 51 -6.19 -1.41 -0.01
C VAL A 51 -5.24 -1.60 1.16
N LEU A 52 -4.78 -2.83 1.35
CA LEU A 52 -3.80 -3.16 2.37
C LEU A 52 -2.48 -3.42 1.67
N ILE A 53 -1.52 -2.53 1.89
CA ILE A 53 -0.21 -2.63 1.27
C ILE A 53 0.75 -3.21 2.30
N ASP A 54 1.16 -4.44 2.07
CA ASP A 54 2.00 -5.17 3.00
C ASP A 54 3.47 -4.87 2.71
N VAL A 55 4.08 -4.11 3.60
CA VAL A 55 5.49 -3.72 3.49
C VAL A 55 6.35 -4.39 4.55
N SER A 56 5.88 -5.48 5.12
CA SER A 56 6.56 -6.12 6.26
C SER A 56 7.96 -6.62 5.92
N VAL A 57 8.24 -6.95 4.67
CA VAL A 57 9.56 -7.41 4.27
C VAL A 57 10.45 -6.27 3.74
N VAL A 58 9.93 -5.07 3.66
CA VAL A 58 10.71 -3.92 3.19
C VAL A 58 11.57 -3.42 4.33
N LYS A 59 12.88 -3.52 4.18
CA LYS A 59 13.82 -3.15 5.23
C LYS A 59 14.50 -1.82 4.97
N ILE A 60 14.55 -1.40 3.73
CA ILE A 60 15.18 -0.15 3.34
C ILE A 60 14.21 0.60 2.45
N LEU A 61 13.94 1.84 2.83
CA LEU A 61 13.00 2.66 2.08
C LEU A 61 13.52 4.09 2.16
N ASP A 62 13.96 4.62 1.02
CA ASP A 62 14.45 5.99 1.01
C ASP A 62 13.31 6.99 0.88
N ALA A 63 13.63 8.27 1.05
CA ALA A 63 12.63 9.32 1.05
C ALA A 63 11.90 9.40 -0.28
N PHE A 64 12.59 9.17 -1.39
CA PHE A 64 11.97 9.25 -2.70
C PHE A 64 10.96 8.13 -2.93
N SER A 65 11.36 6.89 -2.63
CA SER A 65 10.45 5.76 -2.77
C SER A 65 9.26 5.89 -1.84
N PHE A 66 9.49 6.38 -0.63
CA PHE A 66 8.39 6.61 0.30
C PHE A 66 7.43 7.67 -0.24
N SER A 67 7.96 8.72 -0.88
CA SER A 67 7.08 9.77 -1.41
C SER A 67 6.16 9.23 -2.50
N ILE A 68 6.65 8.32 -3.33
CA ILE A 68 5.80 7.68 -4.35
C ILE A 68 4.72 6.83 -3.67
N LEU A 69 5.10 6.10 -2.64
CA LEU A 69 4.15 5.28 -1.90
C LEU A 69 3.09 6.15 -1.23
N ALA A 70 3.50 7.24 -0.61
CA ALA A 70 2.58 8.17 0.04
C ALA A 70 1.62 8.80 -0.97
N ASP A 71 2.14 9.20 -2.12
CA ASP A 71 1.30 9.74 -3.18
C ASP A 71 0.29 8.70 -3.66
N THR A 72 0.72 7.45 -3.75
CA THR A 72 -0.18 6.36 -4.14
C THR A 72 -1.32 6.23 -3.14
N VAL A 73 -1.01 6.28 -1.84
CA VAL A 73 -2.03 6.22 -0.80
C VAL A 73 -3.02 7.38 -0.94
N ARG A 74 -2.53 8.57 -1.24
CA ARG A 74 -3.40 9.72 -1.43
C ARG A 74 -4.27 9.59 -2.67
N MET A 75 -3.72 9.04 -3.75
CA MET A 75 -4.52 8.78 -4.96
C MET A 75 -5.61 7.75 -4.71
N ILE A 76 -5.30 6.72 -3.93
CA ILE A 76 -6.29 5.71 -3.55
C ILE A 76 -7.44 6.38 -2.80
N SER A 77 -7.11 7.28 -1.88
CA SER A 77 -8.13 8.03 -1.14
C SER A 77 -9.02 8.86 -2.06
N MET A 78 -8.42 9.46 -3.08
CA MET A 78 -9.18 10.24 -4.05
C MET A 78 -10.14 9.39 -4.87
N MET A 79 -9.89 8.11 -4.97
CA MET A 79 -10.79 7.18 -5.66
C MET A 79 -11.88 6.62 -4.75
N GLY A 80 -11.92 7.07 -3.50
CA GLY A 80 -12.95 6.63 -2.57
C GLY A 80 -12.61 5.39 -1.78
N ALA A 81 -11.39 4.89 -1.88
CA ALA A 81 -10.94 3.74 -1.12
C ALA A 81 -10.02 4.19 0.00
N LYS A 82 -9.86 3.36 1.02
CA LYS A 82 -8.91 3.63 2.09
C LYS A 82 -7.67 2.77 1.89
N ALA A 83 -6.51 3.32 2.21
CA ALA A 83 -5.27 2.59 2.13
C ALA A 83 -4.59 2.56 3.49
N VAL A 84 -3.94 1.44 3.79
CA VAL A 84 -3.17 1.29 5.01
C VAL A 84 -1.90 0.51 4.69
N LEU A 85 -0.80 0.92 5.31
CA LEU A 85 0.46 0.19 5.23
C LEU A 85 0.51 -0.81 6.36
N VAL A 86 0.78 -2.06 6.04
CA VAL A 86 0.81 -3.15 7.00
C VAL A 86 2.26 -3.58 7.21
N GLY A 87 2.67 -3.65 8.48
CA GLY A 87 3.98 -4.15 8.82
C GLY A 87 5.11 -3.15 8.63
N PHE A 88 4.80 -1.86 8.64
CA PHE A 88 5.81 -0.81 8.47
C PHE A 88 6.76 -0.86 9.67
N GLN A 89 8.02 -1.20 9.41
CA GLN A 89 8.98 -1.46 10.48
C GLN A 89 9.41 -0.17 11.16
N ALA A 90 9.58 -0.24 12.48
CA ALA A 90 9.95 0.91 13.28
C ALA A 90 11.28 1.54 12.81
N GLY A 91 12.23 0.68 12.43
CA GLY A 91 13.52 1.19 11.95
C GLY A 91 13.38 1.97 10.64
N VAL A 92 12.48 1.54 9.77
CA VAL A 92 12.22 2.25 8.52
C VAL A 92 11.56 3.59 8.82
N ALA A 93 10.57 3.59 9.72
CA ALA A 93 9.90 4.82 10.11
C ALA A 93 10.86 5.82 10.72
N SER A 94 11.74 5.34 11.61
CA SER A 94 12.73 6.20 12.27
C SER A 94 13.69 6.82 11.25
N ALA A 95 14.14 6.03 10.28
CA ALA A 95 15.04 6.54 9.24
C ALA A 95 14.37 7.63 8.41
N LEU A 96 13.10 7.46 8.08
CA LEU A 96 12.37 8.46 7.31
C LEU A 96 12.19 9.75 8.10
N VAL A 97 11.90 9.65 9.38
CA VAL A 97 11.77 10.82 10.24
C VAL A 97 13.10 11.57 10.30
N ASP A 98 14.21 10.84 10.43
CA ASP A 98 15.54 11.43 10.44
C ASP A 98 15.85 12.18 9.15
N LEU A 99 15.27 11.73 8.04
CA LEU A 99 15.42 12.40 6.74
C LEU A 99 14.43 13.55 6.54
N GLY A 100 13.62 13.85 7.56
CA GLY A 100 12.67 14.94 7.49
C GLY A 100 11.39 14.63 6.73
N VAL A 101 11.11 13.35 6.52
CA VAL A 101 9.89 12.93 5.80
C VAL A 101 8.71 12.93 6.76
N ASP A 102 7.62 13.58 6.35
CA ASP A 102 6.40 13.60 7.14
C ASP A 102 5.53 12.40 6.77
N ILE A 103 5.37 11.49 7.70
CA ILE A 103 4.56 10.29 7.50
C ILE A 103 3.26 10.32 8.32
N GLY A 104 2.94 11.48 8.91
CA GLY A 104 1.86 11.56 9.89
C GLY A 104 0.47 11.30 9.33
N ASP A 105 0.26 11.54 8.03
CA ASP A 105 -1.05 11.34 7.42
C ASP A 105 -1.21 9.96 6.78
N ILE A 106 -0.21 9.10 6.90
CA ILE A 106 -0.26 7.76 6.34
C ILE A 106 -0.65 6.78 7.44
N ARG A 107 -1.71 6.02 7.22
CA ARG A 107 -2.14 5.02 8.20
C ARG A 107 -1.27 3.79 8.14
N THR A 108 -0.88 3.31 9.30
CA THR A 108 -0.08 2.11 9.41
C THR A 108 -0.64 1.20 10.49
N VAL A 109 -0.49 -0.10 10.30
CA VAL A 109 -0.81 -1.11 11.31
C VAL A 109 0.30 -2.14 11.34
N VAL A 110 0.36 -2.92 12.41
CA VAL A 110 1.46 -3.88 12.59
C VAL A 110 1.21 -5.18 11.83
N THR A 111 -0.02 -5.68 11.86
CA THR A 111 -0.34 -6.99 11.27
C THR A 111 -1.46 -6.87 10.26
N MET A 112 -1.58 -7.89 9.40
CA MET A 112 -2.69 -7.95 8.46
C MET A 112 -4.03 -8.01 9.20
N ASP A 113 -4.10 -8.72 10.32
CA ASP A 113 -5.33 -8.79 11.11
C ASP A 113 -5.74 -7.40 11.58
N ASP A 114 -4.78 -6.62 12.05
CA ASP A 114 -5.05 -5.23 12.44
C ASP A 114 -5.54 -4.42 11.24
N GLY A 115 -4.99 -4.69 10.08
CA GLY A 115 -5.40 -4.01 8.85
C GLY A 115 -6.85 -4.32 8.49
N TYR A 116 -7.23 -5.59 8.55
CA TYR A 116 -8.61 -5.99 8.28
C TYR A 116 -9.56 -5.39 9.31
N ASP A 117 -9.17 -5.40 10.57
CA ASP A 117 -10.01 -4.82 11.62
C ASP A 117 -10.23 -3.33 11.37
N LEU A 118 -9.17 -2.61 11.01
CA LEU A 118 -9.28 -1.20 10.70
C LEU A 118 -10.22 -0.96 9.52
N MET A 119 -10.09 -1.77 8.48
CA MET A 119 -10.93 -1.61 7.30
C MET A 119 -12.39 -1.90 7.59
N ARG A 120 -12.66 -2.93 8.38
CA ARG A 120 -14.04 -3.32 8.68
C ARG A 120 -14.72 -2.35 9.63
N SER A 121 -13.97 -1.74 10.55
CA SER A 121 -14.54 -0.85 11.55
C SER A 121 -14.66 0.59 11.06
N ARG A 122 -14.14 0.89 9.90
CA ARG A 122 -14.10 2.25 9.39
C ARG A 122 -15.48 2.87 9.19
N ALA A 123 -16.48 2.05 9.08
CA ALA A 123 -17.84 2.57 8.94
C ALA A 123 -18.26 3.41 10.13
N HIS A 124 -17.58 3.26 11.24
CA HIS A 124 -17.89 4.00 12.46
C HIS A 124 -17.14 5.33 12.56
N CYS A 125 -16.29 5.59 11.63
CA CYS A 125 -15.47 6.81 11.67
C CYS A 125 -16.17 7.99 11.06
#